data_338d43a1a6a619dea7301f7e1473aa7b
#
_entry.id   338d43a1a6a619dea7301f7e1473aa7b
#
_cell.length_a   1.000
_cell.length_b   1.000
_cell.length_c   1.000
_cell.angle_alpha   90.00
_cell.angle_beta   90.00
_cell.angle_gamma   90.00
#
_symmetry.space_group_name_H-M   'P 1'
#
loop_
_entity.id
_entity.type
_entity.pdbx_description
1 polymer ?
#
loop_
_entity_poly.entity_id
_entity_poly.type
_entity_poly.pdbx_seq_one_letter_code
_entity_poly.pdbx_strand_id
1 'polypeptide(L)'
;MWASLLVLVPISSFPPLAGIAGGSGSVVAPLAAVPALLLLGLWVVPQWLKGDRLPPWSGPLFAFVGIAILASAGSVFLDLHPFLGQAVIGRSVRALATLAVGLTFFFTSAAYPTTEARLRASMRWLAVGAVGMLLWSTVQAALSPGDAQIPWQLRDFHRLFSVRDLNPDRVTGFAYEPSWLANQLVVLYLPLWLGAVLAGSSAFRKIRGRFPIEAFLLGWGLLILVLTKSRIGILSALTVAAILGAAATWRLGRRLRLPRGRGKIAGLGRGRTFSIGVRLALLVVLVGVLVGGVYLLGRFDPRVARVFTVRPVLSAGGWGAVYSYTNQLAYAERVMYWVSGLKAFSLHPLLGVGLGNAGFLFRQSLPVFGYALPEMIVILNGAPGFPNPKSLWVRLLAETGVGGFLLFTIWLFGIGLAAYRLSRGRASFLRVVGAAGLFALAAQVTEGFSLDSFALPQLWIMLGLVTAGTSISSALSRPADGKDYTPSFHPS
;
A
#
# COMPACT_ATOMS: atom_id res chain seq x y z
N MET A 1 -12.62 20.61 4.10
CA MET A 1 -11.45 19.87 4.61
C MET A 1 -11.47 18.37 4.26
N TRP A 2 -12.52 17.56 4.60
CA TRP A 2 -12.53 16.13 4.27
C TRP A 2 -12.44 15.83 2.76
N ALA A 3 -13.27 16.50 1.96
CA ALA A 3 -13.21 16.37 0.50
C ALA A 3 -11.84 16.76 -0.06
N SER A 4 -11.28 17.88 0.42
CA SER A 4 -9.94 18.34 0.00
C SER A 4 -8.86 17.31 0.33
N LEU A 5 -8.90 16.70 1.55
CA LEU A 5 -8.00 15.62 1.92
C LEU A 5 -8.01 14.52 0.86
N LEU A 6 -9.20 14.00 0.51
CA LEU A 6 -9.35 12.86 -0.39
C LEU A 6 -9.00 13.17 -1.85
N VAL A 7 -9.28 14.39 -2.31
CA VAL A 7 -8.93 14.84 -3.67
C VAL A 7 -7.41 15.03 -3.83
N LEU A 8 -6.73 15.47 -2.78
CA LEU A 8 -5.29 15.79 -2.81
C LEU A 8 -4.37 14.57 -2.55
N VAL A 9 -4.93 13.40 -2.27
CA VAL A 9 -4.16 12.14 -2.05
C VAL A 9 -3.15 11.83 -3.16
N PRO A 10 -3.42 12.08 -4.46
CA PRO A 10 -2.46 11.77 -5.51
C PRO A 10 -1.14 12.56 -5.42
N ILE A 11 -1.13 13.73 -4.78
CA ILE A 11 0.04 14.61 -4.69
C ILE A 11 0.89 14.17 -3.50
N SER A 12 1.96 13.43 -3.76
CA SER A 12 2.76 12.78 -2.71
C SER A 12 4.04 13.51 -2.33
N SER A 13 4.43 14.56 -3.11
CA SER A 13 5.70 15.26 -2.94
C SER A 13 5.56 16.74 -3.32
N PHE A 14 4.70 17.46 -2.60
CA PHE A 14 4.38 18.86 -2.87
C PHE A 14 5.56 19.76 -2.51
N PRO A 15 6.12 20.56 -3.45
CA PRO A 15 7.37 21.29 -3.26
C PRO A 15 7.41 22.19 -2.04
N PRO A 16 6.38 23.02 -1.74
CA PRO A 16 6.40 23.89 -0.55
C PRO A 16 6.47 23.10 0.76
N LEU A 17 5.79 21.94 0.84
CA LEU A 17 5.82 21.10 2.04
C LEU A 17 7.14 20.33 2.16
N ALA A 18 7.73 19.91 1.06
CA ALA A 18 9.03 19.22 1.06
C ALA A 18 10.13 20.14 1.60
N GLY A 19 10.09 21.42 1.27
CA GLY A 19 11.01 22.43 1.79
C GLY A 19 10.91 22.61 3.31
N ILE A 20 9.71 22.51 3.88
CA ILE A 20 9.47 22.63 5.33
C ILE A 20 9.85 21.35 6.07
N ALA A 21 9.55 20.19 5.49
CA ALA A 21 9.60 18.89 6.16
C ALA A 21 11.01 18.33 6.38
N GLY A 22 12.07 18.92 5.84
CA GLY A 22 13.38 18.36 6.10
C GLY A 22 14.56 18.81 5.27
N GLY A 23 14.51 19.96 4.65
CA GLY A 23 15.59 20.41 3.77
C GLY A 23 15.77 19.48 2.57
N SER A 24 16.97 19.45 1.99
CA SER A 24 17.30 18.72 0.75
C SER A 24 17.09 17.19 0.75
N GLY A 25 16.49 16.61 1.78
CA GLY A 25 16.39 15.14 1.93
C GLY A 25 14.98 14.55 2.07
N SER A 26 13.92 15.34 2.27
CA SER A 26 12.57 14.78 2.43
C SER A 26 11.80 14.84 1.11
N VAL A 27 11.66 13.69 0.47
CA VAL A 27 10.88 13.57 -0.79
C VAL A 27 9.41 13.26 -0.54
N VAL A 28 9.04 12.80 0.68
CA VAL A 28 7.66 12.45 1.05
C VAL A 28 7.01 13.64 1.73
N ALA A 29 6.19 14.36 0.98
CA ALA A 29 5.47 15.54 1.44
C ALA A 29 4.05 15.56 0.83
N PRO A 30 3.14 14.65 1.27
CA PRO A 30 1.81 14.56 0.69
C PRO A 30 0.99 15.80 1.00
N LEU A 31 0.47 16.48 -0.04
CA LEU A 31 -0.34 17.70 0.13
C LEU A 31 -1.60 17.42 0.98
N ALA A 32 -2.14 16.21 0.88
CA ALA A 32 -3.27 15.75 1.69
C ALA A 32 -3.00 15.78 3.21
N ALA A 33 -1.73 15.83 3.64
CA ALA A 33 -1.40 15.89 5.07
C ALA A 33 -1.89 17.18 5.74
N VAL A 34 -1.93 18.30 5.02
CA VAL A 34 -2.39 19.59 5.56
C VAL A 34 -3.86 19.50 6.00
N PRO A 35 -4.83 19.22 5.12
CA PRO A 35 -6.23 19.08 5.55
C PRO A 35 -6.44 17.90 6.51
N ALA A 36 -5.60 16.86 6.48
CA ALA A 36 -5.67 15.75 7.43
C ALA A 36 -5.29 16.20 8.85
N LEU A 37 -4.18 16.91 9.03
CA LEU A 37 -3.74 17.44 10.31
C LEU A 37 -4.75 18.46 10.89
N LEU A 38 -5.28 19.35 10.06
CA LEU A 38 -6.33 20.26 10.45
C LEU A 38 -7.59 19.52 10.92
N LEU A 39 -8.00 18.49 10.20
CA LEU A 39 -9.17 17.68 10.55
C LEU A 39 -8.94 16.88 11.84
N LEU A 40 -7.74 16.31 12.01
CA LEU A 40 -7.37 15.63 13.25
C LEU A 40 -7.43 16.58 14.45
N GLY A 41 -6.75 17.72 14.37
CA GLY A 41 -6.65 18.66 15.48
C GLY A 41 -7.94 19.40 15.80
N LEU A 42 -8.68 19.83 14.78
CA LEU A 42 -9.87 20.66 14.98
C LEU A 42 -11.16 19.85 15.17
N TRP A 43 -11.17 18.58 14.79
CA TRP A 43 -12.40 17.79 14.87
C TRP A 43 -12.21 16.43 15.56
N VAL A 44 -11.25 15.58 15.15
CA VAL A 44 -11.14 14.21 15.70
C VAL A 44 -10.71 14.23 17.16
N VAL A 45 -9.62 14.97 17.49
CA VAL A 45 -9.12 15.05 18.87
C VAL A 45 -10.14 15.69 19.81
N PRO A 46 -10.83 16.81 19.49
CA PRO A 46 -11.91 17.33 20.32
C PRO A 46 -13.05 16.36 20.57
N GLN A 47 -13.42 15.53 19.59
CA GLN A 47 -14.45 14.50 19.77
C GLN A 47 -14.00 13.42 20.80
N TRP A 48 -12.73 12.97 20.70
CA TRP A 48 -12.18 12.03 21.68
C TRP A 48 -12.11 12.60 23.08
N LEU A 49 -11.73 13.87 23.22
CA LEU A 49 -11.71 14.57 24.52
C LEU A 49 -13.12 14.71 25.12
N LYS A 50 -14.18 14.72 24.28
CA LYS A 50 -15.59 14.72 24.72
C LYS A 50 -16.11 13.31 25.04
N GLY A 51 -15.29 12.27 24.92
CA GLY A 51 -15.63 10.91 25.29
C GLY A 51 -16.02 9.98 24.14
N ASP A 52 -15.85 10.41 22.87
CA ASP A 52 -16.05 9.53 21.74
C ASP A 52 -15.07 8.35 21.82
N ARG A 53 -15.56 7.18 21.41
CA ARG A 53 -14.76 5.96 21.42
C ARG A 53 -13.67 6.00 20.35
N LEU A 54 -12.49 5.52 20.70
CA LEU A 54 -11.42 5.30 19.72
C LEU A 54 -11.88 4.28 18.65
N PRO A 55 -11.40 4.44 17.41
CA PRO A 55 -11.69 3.49 16.34
C PRO A 55 -11.28 2.07 16.73
N PRO A 56 -12.00 1.03 16.25
CA PRO A 56 -11.60 -0.36 16.45
C PRO A 56 -10.15 -0.61 16.02
N TRP A 57 -9.46 -1.52 16.72
CA TRP A 57 -8.06 -1.89 16.44
C TRP A 57 -7.02 -0.79 16.73
N SER A 58 -7.38 0.29 17.40
CA SER A 58 -6.40 1.33 17.82
C SER A 58 -5.39 0.82 18.86
N GLY A 59 -5.77 -0.16 19.71
CA GLY A 59 -4.89 -0.69 20.76
C GLY A 59 -3.55 -1.24 20.26
N PRO A 60 -3.53 -2.24 19.35
CA PRO A 60 -2.29 -2.75 18.78
C PRO A 60 -1.48 -1.68 18.03
N LEU A 61 -2.14 -0.71 17.39
CA LEU A 61 -1.48 0.40 16.71
C LEU A 61 -0.79 1.34 17.72
N PHE A 62 -1.45 1.69 18.83
CA PHE A 62 -0.81 2.48 19.90
C PHE A 62 0.33 1.73 20.57
N ALA A 63 0.19 0.41 20.78
CA ALA A 63 1.28 -0.42 21.29
C ALA A 63 2.49 -0.41 20.32
N PHE A 64 2.25 -0.52 19.02
CA PHE A 64 3.31 -0.36 18.00
C PHE A 64 3.98 1.02 18.10
N VAL A 65 3.20 2.10 18.19
CA VAL A 65 3.73 3.46 18.35
C VAL A 65 4.57 3.56 19.62
N GLY A 66 4.13 2.99 20.74
CA GLY A 66 4.88 2.92 21.99
C GLY A 66 6.24 2.24 21.81
N ILE A 67 6.27 1.08 21.15
CA ILE A 67 7.54 0.39 20.83
C ILE A 67 8.42 1.24 19.91
N ALA A 68 7.85 1.90 18.90
CA ALA A 68 8.58 2.74 17.99
C ALA A 68 9.24 3.95 18.71
N ILE A 69 8.54 4.55 19.68
CA ILE A 69 9.07 5.63 20.52
C ILE A 69 10.17 5.08 21.45
N LEU A 70 9.93 3.97 22.13
CA LEU A 70 10.90 3.33 23.03
C LEU A 70 12.17 2.93 22.29
N ALA A 71 12.04 2.30 21.11
CA ALA A 71 13.18 1.96 20.27
C ALA A 71 13.98 3.19 19.82
N SER A 72 13.26 4.26 19.44
CA SER A 72 13.89 5.53 19.03
C SER A 72 14.58 6.26 20.20
N ALA A 73 13.99 6.23 21.38
CA ALA A 73 14.62 6.76 22.58
C ALA A 73 15.84 5.91 23.00
N GLY A 74 15.68 4.57 22.97
CA GLY A 74 16.77 3.63 23.27
C GLY A 74 17.96 3.73 22.31
N SER A 75 17.73 4.18 21.07
CA SER A 75 18.79 4.34 20.07
C SER A 75 19.89 5.34 20.47
N VAL A 76 19.60 6.24 21.40
CA VAL A 76 20.60 7.18 21.94
C VAL A 76 21.68 6.48 22.74
N PHE A 77 21.37 5.31 23.32
CA PHE A 77 22.31 4.49 24.09
C PHE A 77 23.06 3.46 23.22
N LEU A 78 22.74 3.40 21.93
CA LEU A 78 23.45 2.57 20.99
C LEU A 78 24.65 3.35 20.42
N ASP A 79 25.77 2.67 20.23
CA ASP A 79 26.97 3.25 19.62
C ASP A 79 26.78 3.46 18.10
N LEU A 80 25.86 4.37 17.76
CA LEU A 80 25.55 4.74 16.39
C LEU A 80 26.29 6.03 16.02
N HIS A 81 27.33 5.91 15.25
CA HIS A 81 28.12 7.06 14.81
C HIS A 81 27.39 7.91 13.78
N PRO A 82 27.52 9.24 13.81
CA PRO A 82 26.98 10.11 12.77
C PRO A 82 27.43 9.66 11.37
N PHE A 83 26.49 9.66 10.42
CA PHE A 83 26.76 9.19 9.06
C PHE A 83 26.13 10.15 8.05
N LEU A 84 26.89 10.55 7.02
CA LEU A 84 26.44 11.48 5.96
C LEU A 84 25.85 12.78 6.52
N GLY A 85 26.46 13.36 7.55
CA GLY A 85 25.99 14.59 8.19
C GLY A 85 24.67 14.46 8.97
N GLN A 86 24.17 13.23 9.18
CA GLN A 86 22.94 12.99 9.94
C GLN A 86 23.28 12.54 11.36
N ALA A 87 22.50 13.03 12.32
CA ALA A 87 22.53 12.59 13.71
C ALA A 87 21.34 11.67 14.03
N VAL A 88 21.55 10.73 14.95
CA VAL A 88 20.56 9.71 15.36
C VAL A 88 19.24 10.35 15.80
N ILE A 89 19.29 11.33 16.71
CA ILE A 89 18.10 12.01 17.23
C ILE A 89 17.32 12.69 16.10
N GLY A 90 18.01 13.43 15.22
CA GLY A 90 17.36 14.14 14.11
C GLY A 90 16.68 13.17 13.12
N ARG A 91 17.25 11.99 12.92
CA ARG A 91 16.65 10.93 12.08
C ARG A 91 15.44 10.31 12.76
N SER A 92 15.53 9.99 14.05
CA SER A 92 14.41 9.44 14.82
C SER A 92 13.22 10.40 14.85
N VAL A 93 13.45 11.69 15.12
CA VAL A 93 12.37 12.70 15.13
C VAL A 93 11.67 12.79 13.76
N ARG A 94 12.44 12.85 12.67
CA ARG A 94 11.85 12.87 11.32
C ARG A 94 11.06 11.61 11.00
N ALA A 95 11.57 10.43 11.39
CA ALA A 95 10.89 9.16 11.14
C ALA A 95 9.60 9.05 11.99
N LEU A 96 9.61 9.47 13.25
CA LEU A 96 8.41 9.55 14.09
C LEU A 96 7.41 10.57 13.54
N ALA A 97 7.85 11.70 13.00
CA ALA A 97 6.97 12.66 12.32
C ALA A 97 6.30 12.04 11.08
N THR A 98 7.02 11.24 10.26
CA THR A 98 6.41 10.54 9.14
C THR A 98 5.38 9.49 9.59
N LEU A 99 5.63 8.81 10.70
CA LEU A 99 4.65 7.91 11.31
C LEU A 99 3.42 8.67 11.81
N ALA A 100 3.60 9.82 12.48
CA ALA A 100 2.50 10.66 12.93
C ALA A 100 1.61 11.14 11.77
N VAL A 101 2.19 11.48 10.61
CA VAL A 101 1.44 11.80 9.39
C VAL A 101 0.61 10.61 8.94
N GLY A 102 1.16 9.40 8.93
CA GLY A 102 0.41 8.18 8.61
C GLY A 102 -0.75 7.94 9.58
N LEU A 103 -0.50 8.05 10.88
CA LEU A 103 -1.54 7.93 11.91
C LEU A 103 -2.65 8.97 11.73
N THR A 104 -2.30 10.20 11.34
CA THR A 104 -3.27 11.25 11.02
C THR A 104 -4.23 10.82 9.91
N PHE A 105 -3.73 10.24 8.82
CA PHE A 105 -4.57 9.70 7.76
C PHE A 105 -5.45 8.55 8.23
N PHE A 106 -4.92 7.64 9.03
CA PHE A 106 -5.70 6.52 9.57
C PHE A 106 -6.84 7.02 10.46
N PHE A 107 -6.54 7.83 11.47
CA PHE A 107 -7.54 8.26 12.45
C PHE A 107 -8.60 9.17 11.85
N THR A 108 -8.23 10.08 10.95
CA THR A 108 -9.22 10.92 10.25
C THR A 108 -10.14 10.08 9.35
N SER A 109 -9.58 9.09 8.65
CA SER A 109 -10.36 8.21 7.78
C SER A 109 -11.22 7.20 8.54
N ALA A 110 -10.81 6.82 9.74
CA ALA A 110 -11.58 5.92 10.60
C ALA A 110 -12.71 6.63 11.36
N ALA A 111 -12.51 7.91 11.72
CA ALA A 111 -13.45 8.67 12.55
C ALA A 111 -14.49 9.44 11.72
N TYR A 112 -14.10 10.06 10.59
CA TYR A 112 -15.00 10.97 9.86
C TYR A 112 -16.22 10.29 9.20
N PRO A 113 -16.12 9.16 8.49
CA PRO A 113 -17.26 8.50 7.88
C PRO A 113 -18.10 7.74 8.92
N THR A 114 -19.05 8.42 9.56
CA THR A 114 -19.93 7.83 10.59
C THR A 114 -21.18 7.16 10.02
N THR A 115 -21.48 7.36 8.72
CA THR A 115 -22.63 6.78 8.03
C THR A 115 -22.25 6.20 6.69
N GLU A 116 -23.03 5.25 6.17
CA GLU A 116 -22.82 4.69 4.83
C GLU A 116 -22.86 5.79 3.74
N ALA A 117 -23.69 6.81 3.91
CA ALA A 117 -23.77 7.95 2.99
C ALA A 117 -22.46 8.75 2.94
N ARG A 118 -21.85 9.04 4.11
CA ARG A 118 -20.53 9.70 4.18
C ARG A 118 -19.42 8.82 3.62
N LEU A 119 -19.48 7.52 3.86
CA LEU A 119 -18.53 6.57 3.30
C LEU A 119 -18.61 6.50 1.77
N ARG A 120 -19.84 6.52 1.19
CA ARG A 120 -20.05 6.65 -0.26
C ARG A 120 -19.53 7.99 -0.81
N ALA A 121 -19.78 9.08 -0.10
CA ALA A 121 -19.25 10.39 -0.47
C ALA A 121 -17.72 10.41 -0.46
N SER A 122 -17.08 9.75 0.52
CA SER A 122 -15.62 9.60 0.58
C SER A 122 -15.06 8.90 -0.67
N MET A 123 -15.70 7.81 -1.11
CA MET A 123 -15.28 7.13 -2.35
C MET A 123 -15.45 8.00 -3.60
N ARG A 124 -16.48 8.87 -3.64
CA ARG A 124 -16.65 9.83 -4.75
C ARG A 124 -15.52 10.86 -4.79
N TRP A 125 -15.15 11.42 -3.64
CA TRP A 125 -14.06 12.40 -3.57
C TRP A 125 -12.70 11.79 -3.89
N LEU A 126 -12.45 10.55 -3.44
CA LEU A 126 -11.27 9.79 -3.87
C LEU A 126 -11.26 9.59 -5.40
N ALA A 127 -12.41 9.27 -5.99
CA ALA A 127 -12.51 9.11 -7.44
C ALA A 127 -12.29 10.42 -8.20
N VAL A 128 -12.72 11.58 -7.66
CA VAL A 128 -12.43 12.89 -8.25
C VAL A 128 -10.92 13.15 -8.30
N GLY A 129 -10.21 12.94 -7.19
CA GLY A 129 -8.74 13.07 -7.17
C GLY A 129 -8.05 12.08 -8.12
N ALA A 130 -8.56 10.84 -8.15
CA ALA A 130 -8.04 9.81 -9.06
C ALA A 130 -8.25 10.16 -10.54
N VAL A 131 -9.41 10.73 -10.92
CA VAL A 131 -9.67 11.17 -12.30
C VAL A 131 -8.67 12.23 -12.72
N GLY A 132 -8.40 13.24 -11.87
CA GLY A 132 -7.35 14.23 -12.15
C GLY A 132 -5.97 13.59 -12.36
N MET A 133 -5.62 12.64 -11.50
CA MET A 133 -4.37 11.87 -11.62
C MET A 133 -4.33 11.03 -12.91
N LEU A 134 -5.41 10.32 -13.26
CA LEU A 134 -5.49 9.49 -14.46
C LEU A 134 -5.42 10.34 -15.74
N LEU A 135 -6.11 11.48 -15.76
CA LEU A 135 -6.04 12.45 -16.87
C LEU A 135 -4.61 12.95 -17.08
N TRP A 136 -3.96 13.42 -16.02
CA TRP A 136 -2.57 13.89 -16.10
C TRP A 136 -1.63 12.76 -16.52
N SER A 137 -1.82 11.55 -16.01
CA SER A 137 -1.05 10.37 -16.41
C SER A 137 -1.23 10.02 -17.88
N THR A 138 -2.44 10.20 -18.43
CA THR A 138 -2.72 9.97 -19.84
C THR A 138 -2.05 11.03 -20.72
N VAL A 139 -2.06 12.31 -20.30
CA VAL A 139 -1.33 13.39 -21.00
C VAL A 139 0.18 13.11 -21.01
N GLN A 140 0.75 12.67 -19.88
CA GLN A 140 2.17 12.26 -19.84
C GLN A 140 2.46 11.13 -20.83
N ALA A 141 1.63 10.08 -20.83
CA ALA A 141 1.81 8.94 -21.74
C ALA A 141 1.73 9.34 -23.22
N ALA A 142 0.83 10.26 -23.56
CA ALA A 142 0.63 10.70 -24.95
C ALA A 142 1.73 11.65 -25.45
N LEU A 143 2.30 12.47 -24.56
CA LEU A 143 3.24 13.53 -24.92
C LEU A 143 4.70 13.24 -24.55
N SER A 144 4.98 12.09 -23.94
CA SER A 144 6.33 11.62 -23.61
C SER A 144 6.56 10.22 -24.20
N PRO A 145 6.59 10.07 -25.53
CA PRO A 145 6.82 8.77 -26.16
C PRO A 145 8.32 8.43 -26.15
N GLY A 146 8.81 7.81 -25.07
CA GLY A 146 10.15 7.26 -25.03
C GLY A 146 11.29 8.28 -25.12
N ASP A 147 12.13 8.17 -26.14
CA ASP A 147 13.36 8.98 -26.29
C ASP A 147 13.14 10.46 -26.64
N ALA A 148 11.90 10.91 -26.85
CA ALA A 148 11.61 12.28 -27.15
C ALA A 148 11.83 13.22 -25.94
N GLN A 149 12.34 14.41 -26.19
CA GLN A 149 12.45 15.42 -25.14
C GLN A 149 11.06 15.83 -24.64
N ILE A 150 10.84 15.68 -23.34
CA ILE A 150 9.59 16.11 -22.71
C ILE A 150 9.44 17.63 -22.90
N PRO A 151 8.30 18.11 -23.44
CA PRO A 151 8.03 19.54 -23.58
C PRO A 151 8.21 20.29 -22.25
N TRP A 152 8.86 21.46 -22.30
CA TRP A 152 9.14 22.23 -21.10
C TRP A 152 7.87 22.62 -20.33
N GLN A 153 6.77 22.89 -21.03
CA GLN A 153 5.47 23.21 -20.43
C GLN A 153 4.96 22.08 -19.51
N LEU A 154 5.15 20.82 -19.92
CA LEU A 154 4.76 19.67 -19.11
C LEU A 154 5.65 19.54 -17.87
N ARG A 155 6.96 19.80 -18.00
CA ARG A 155 7.90 19.78 -16.87
C ARG A 155 7.55 20.86 -15.86
N ASP A 156 7.31 22.09 -16.32
CA ASP A 156 6.98 23.21 -15.43
C ASP A 156 5.62 22.99 -14.74
N PHE A 157 4.62 22.49 -15.46
CA PHE A 157 3.35 22.11 -14.84
C PHE A 157 3.54 21.01 -13.77
N HIS A 158 4.34 19.99 -14.06
CA HIS A 158 4.58 18.91 -13.11
C HIS A 158 5.31 19.41 -11.85
N ARG A 159 6.26 20.33 -11.99
CA ARG A 159 7.01 20.93 -10.87
C ARG A 159 6.13 21.70 -9.89
N LEU A 160 4.92 22.09 -10.26
CA LEU A 160 3.96 22.66 -9.31
C LEU A 160 3.49 21.65 -8.26
N PHE A 161 3.55 20.36 -8.58
CA PHE A 161 2.99 19.29 -7.75
C PHE A 161 4.02 18.27 -7.22
N SER A 162 5.21 18.22 -7.81
CA SER A 162 6.26 17.26 -7.46
C SER A 162 7.64 17.90 -7.47
N VAL A 163 8.46 17.55 -6.46
CA VAL A 163 9.88 17.98 -6.39
C VAL A 163 10.76 17.24 -7.40
N ARG A 164 10.26 16.18 -8.03
CA ARG A 164 10.99 15.38 -9.01
C ARG A 164 10.52 15.71 -10.43
N ASP A 165 11.46 15.76 -11.35
CA ASP A 165 11.15 15.92 -12.78
C ASP A 165 10.45 14.69 -13.34
N LEU A 166 9.73 14.90 -14.45
CA LEU A 166 9.05 13.84 -15.19
C LEU A 166 10.06 12.80 -15.70
N ASN A 167 9.66 11.54 -15.58
CA ASN A 167 10.41 10.44 -16.16
C ASN A 167 10.03 10.31 -17.66
N PRO A 168 10.98 10.29 -18.61
CA PRO A 168 10.69 10.20 -20.03
C PRO A 168 10.01 8.88 -20.43
N ASP A 169 10.38 7.77 -19.78
CA ASP A 169 9.95 6.42 -20.19
C ASP A 169 8.76 5.89 -19.40
N ARG A 170 8.32 6.56 -18.33
CA ARG A 170 7.40 6.02 -17.32
C ARG A 170 6.46 7.09 -16.83
N VAL A 171 5.18 6.72 -16.71
CA VAL A 171 4.17 7.63 -16.19
C VAL A 171 4.28 7.77 -14.68
N THR A 172 4.24 9.01 -14.19
CA THR A 172 4.42 9.37 -12.77
C THR A 172 3.13 9.90 -12.13
N GLY A 173 2.19 10.43 -12.92
CA GLY A 173 1.01 11.15 -12.41
C GLY A 173 1.43 12.38 -11.61
N PHE A 174 0.80 12.61 -10.45
CA PHE A 174 1.19 13.64 -9.48
C PHE A 174 2.09 13.08 -8.36
N ALA A 175 2.53 11.83 -8.48
CA ALA A 175 3.40 11.22 -7.50
C ALA A 175 4.87 11.60 -7.73
N TYR A 176 5.70 11.39 -6.69
CA TYR A 176 7.14 11.61 -6.74
C TYR A 176 7.84 10.76 -7.81
N GLU A 177 7.39 9.50 -7.95
CA GLU A 177 7.95 8.58 -8.93
C GLU A 177 6.92 7.55 -9.40
N PRO A 178 7.15 6.85 -10.54
CA PRO A 178 6.23 5.87 -11.08
C PRO A 178 5.83 4.75 -10.12
N SER A 179 6.73 4.32 -9.24
CA SER A 179 6.44 3.26 -8.24
C SER A 179 5.45 3.75 -7.17
N TRP A 180 5.46 5.05 -6.84
CA TRP A 180 4.51 5.63 -5.90
C TRP A 180 3.12 5.77 -6.50
N LEU A 181 3.03 6.15 -7.78
CA LEU A 181 1.77 6.12 -8.52
C LEU A 181 1.20 4.70 -8.57
N ALA A 182 2.04 3.71 -8.88
CA ALA A 182 1.63 2.31 -8.90
C ALA A 182 1.10 1.86 -7.52
N ASN A 183 1.77 2.22 -6.43
CA ASN A 183 1.32 1.92 -5.07
C ASN A 183 -0.02 2.59 -4.74
N GLN A 184 -0.23 3.87 -5.12
CA GLN A 184 -1.53 4.54 -4.97
C GLN A 184 -2.64 3.77 -5.69
N LEU A 185 -2.36 3.33 -6.92
CA LEU A 185 -3.32 2.55 -7.70
C LEU A 185 -3.62 1.21 -7.03
N VAL A 186 -2.62 0.40 -6.68
CA VAL A 186 -2.85 -0.98 -6.22
C VAL A 186 -3.26 -1.10 -4.75
N VAL A 187 -3.00 -0.08 -3.91
CA VAL A 187 -3.35 -0.11 -2.48
C VAL A 187 -4.63 0.67 -2.17
N LEU A 188 -5.02 1.63 -3.00
CA LEU A 188 -6.20 2.46 -2.72
C LEU A 188 -7.24 2.40 -3.84
N TYR A 189 -6.91 2.86 -5.04
CA TYR A 189 -7.91 3.12 -6.07
C TYR A 189 -8.45 1.86 -6.74
N LEU A 190 -7.58 0.99 -7.26
CA LEU A 190 -8.00 -0.26 -7.90
C LEU A 190 -8.76 -1.19 -6.94
N PRO A 191 -8.35 -1.37 -5.67
CA PRO A 191 -9.14 -2.11 -4.70
C PRO A 191 -10.56 -1.59 -4.49
N LEU A 192 -10.75 -0.26 -4.41
CA LEU A 192 -12.07 0.35 -4.24
C LEU A 192 -12.96 0.10 -5.47
N TRP A 193 -12.44 0.31 -6.67
CA TRP A 193 -13.20 0.08 -7.90
C TRP A 193 -13.48 -1.40 -8.15
N LEU A 194 -12.52 -2.26 -7.92
CA LEU A 194 -12.69 -3.71 -8.02
C LEU A 194 -13.71 -4.22 -7.00
N GLY A 195 -13.64 -3.74 -5.76
CA GLY A 195 -14.61 -4.05 -4.71
C GLY A 195 -16.03 -3.65 -5.10
N ALA A 196 -16.21 -2.45 -5.70
CA ALA A 196 -17.50 -1.96 -6.18
C ALA A 196 -18.06 -2.85 -7.30
N VAL A 197 -17.23 -3.21 -8.28
CA VAL A 197 -17.61 -4.08 -9.41
C VAL A 197 -18.01 -5.47 -8.89
N LEU A 198 -17.22 -6.08 -8.02
CA LEU A 198 -17.48 -7.44 -7.52
C LEU A 198 -18.68 -7.51 -6.55
N ALA A 199 -18.88 -6.47 -5.74
CA ALA A 199 -20.04 -6.40 -4.85
C ALA A 199 -21.33 -5.95 -5.56
N GLY A 200 -21.26 -5.51 -6.81
CA GLY A 200 -22.41 -5.01 -7.57
C GLY A 200 -23.02 -3.74 -6.97
N SER A 201 -22.23 -2.95 -6.23
CA SER A 201 -22.68 -1.75 -5.51
C SER A 201 -21.75 -0.57 -5.80
N SER A 202 -22.33 0.52 -6.34
CA SER A 202 -21.59 1.71 -6.77
C SER A 202 -21.71 2.84 -5.76
N ALA A 203 -20.65 3.65 -5.64
CA ALA A 203 -20.69 4.92 -4.93
C ALA A 203 -21.42 6.01 -5.74
N PHE A 204 -21.55 5.84 -7.04
CA PHE A 204 -22.19 6.78 -7.98
C PHE A 204 -23.61 6.38 -8.30
N ARG A 205 -24.42 7.34 -8.76
CA ARG A 205 -25.70 7.02 -9.39
C ARG A 205 -25.44 6.27 -10.70
N LYS A 206 -26.18 5.19 -10.96
CA LYS A 206 -26.08 4.46 -12.22
C LYS A 206 -26.41 5.38 -13.40
N ILE A 207 -25.47 5.58 -14.31
CA ILE A 207 -25.73 6.24 -15.58
C ILE A 207 -26.33 5.19 -16.50
N ARG A 208 -27.59 5.40 -16.99
CA ARG A 208 -28.32 4.54 -17.95
C ARG A 208 -28.18 3.03 -17.74
N GLY A 209 -28.23 2.53 -16.52
CA GLY A 209 -28.65 1.15 -16.22
C GLY A 209 -27.66 0.01 -16.39
N ARG A 210 -26.50 0.13 -17.05
CA ARG A 210 -25.69 -1.07 -17.41
C ARG A 210 -24.25 -1.11 -16.92
N PHE A 211 -23.50 0.01 -16.90
CA PHE A 211 -22.09 -0.01 -16.48
C PHE A 211 -21.83 0.90 -15.29
N PRO A 212 -21.24 0.39 -14.19
CA PRO A 212 -20.79 1.23 -13.10
C PRO A 212 -19.57 2.05 -13.56
N ILE A 213 -19.50 3.32 -13.15
CA ILE A 213 -18.36 4.21 -13.41
C ILE A 213 -17.06 3.58 -12.92
N GLU A 214 -17.13 2.85 -11.81
CA GLU A 214 -15.98 2.17 -11.21
C GLU A 214 -15.37 1.10 -12.15
N ALA A 215 -16.14 0.48 -13.04
CA ALA A 215 -15.58 -0.46 -14.01
C ALA A 215 -14.74 0.26 -15.08
N PHE A 216 -15.17 1.44 -15.52
CA PHE A 216 -14.38 2.28 -16.42
C PHE A 216 -13.10 2.77 -15.73
N LEU A 217 -13.21 3.29 -14.51
CA LEU A 217 -12.05 3.73 -13.73
C LEU A 217 -11.07 2.60 -13.44
N LEU A 218 -11.58 1.39 -13.18
CA LEU A 218 -10.76 0.19 -13.00
C LEU A 218 -9.93 -0.12 -14.26
N GLY A 219 -10.57 -0.14 -15.42
CA GLY A 219 -9.87 -0.38 -16.70
C GLY A 219 -8.84 0.70 -17.02
N TRP A 220 -9.21 1.97 -16.83
CA TRP A 220 -8.30 3.10 -17.01
C TRP A 220 -7.13 3.07 -16.02
N GLY A 221 -7.39 2.82 -14.75
CA GLY A 221 -6.36 2.68 -13.72
C GLY A 221 -5.39 1.51 -13.99
N LEU A 222 -5.89 0.37 -14.49
CA LEU A 222 -5.05 -0.75 -14.90
C LEU A 222 -4.15 -0.39 -16.09
N LEU A 223 -4.66 0.35 -17.07
CA LEU A 223 -3.86 0.86 -18.17
C LEU A 223 -2.74 1.77 -17.65
N ILE A 224 -3.06 2.75 -16.81
CA ILE A 224 -2.05 3.62 -16.22
C ILE A 224 -1.05 2.83 -15.37
N LEU A 225 -1.47 1.82 -14.61
CA LEU A 225 -0.57 0.95 -13.86
C LEU A 225 0.48 0.29 -14.77
N VAL A 226 0.07 -0.22 -15.94
CA VAL A 226 1.00 -0.80 -16.93
C VAL A 226 1.98 0.28 -17.41
N LEU A 227 1.50 1.48 -17.73
CA LEU A 227 2.32 2.60 -18.20
C LEU A 227 3.29 3.15 -17.14
N THR A 228 3.06 2.89 -15.85
CA THR A 228 4.08 3.19 -14.82
C THR A 228 5.33 2.34 -14.98
N LYS A 229 5.28 1.21 -15.69
CA LYS A 229 6.34 0.19 -15.78
C LYS A 229 6.91 -0.16 -14.38
N SER A 230 6.05 -0.15 -13.35
CA SER A 230 6.43 -0.51 -11.99
C SER A 230 6.30 -2.01 -11.79
N ARG A 231 7.43 -2.71 -11.75
CA ARG A 231 7.46 -4.18 -11.55
C ARG A 231 6.72 -4.61 -10.29
N ILE A 232 6.92 -3.88 -9.18
CA ILE A 232 6.28 -4.22 -7.92
C ILE A 232 4.77 -3.95 -7.97
N GLY A 233 4.33 -2.82 -8.56
CA GLY A 233 2.92 -2.52 -8.73
C GLY A 233 2.19 -3.56 -9.61
N ILE A 234 2.82 -3.97 -10.71
CA ILE A 234 2.28 -5.04 -11.58
C ILE A 234 2.23 -6.36 -10.81
N LEU A 235 3.29 -6.72 -10.07
CA LEU A 235 3.31 -7.94 -9.26
C LEU A 235 2.23 -7.91 -8.17
N SER A 236 1.98 -6.76 -7.55
CA SER A 236 0.91 -6.58 -6.57
C SER A 236 -0.48 -6.77 -7.18
N ALA A 237 -0.73 -6.22 -8.37
CA ALA A 237 -1.97 -6.46 -9.10
C ALA A 237 -2.15 -7.94 -9.49
N LEU A 238 -1.07 -8.60 -9.92
CA LEU A 238 -1.08 -10.03 -10.22
C LEU A 238 -1.32 -10.87 -8.96
N THR A 239 -0.79 -10.49 -7.80
CA THR A 239 -1.07 -11.14 -6.51
C THR A 239 -2.57 -11.09 -6.19
N VAL A 240 -3.20 -9.93 -6.34
CA VAL A 240 -4.66 -9.77 -6.16
C VAL A 240 -5.43 -10.62 -7.17
N ALA A 241 -5.02 -10.61 -8.45
CA ALA A 241 -5.64 -11.42 -9.49
C ALA A 241 -5.52 -12.93 -9.21
N ALA A 242 -4.36 -13.37 -8.71
CA ALA A 242 -4.12 -14.76 -8.32
C ALA A 242 -5.04 -15.20 -7.17
N ILE A 243 -5.20 -14.37 -6.14
CA ILE A 243 -6.11 -14.63 -5.01
C ILE A 243 -7.56 -14.72 -5.50
N LEU A 244 -7.99 -13.80 -6.38
CA LEU A 244 -9.34 -13.82 -6.96
C LEU A 244 -9.56 -15.06 -7.81
N GLY A 245 -8.61 -15.42 -8.65
CA GLY A 245 -8.65 -16.63 -9.47
C GLY A 245 -8.74 -17.88 -8.61
N ALA A 246 -7.90 -18.01 -7.58
CA ALA A 246 -7.95 -19.12 -6.63
C ALA A 246 -9.30 -19.21 -5.90
N ALA A 247 -9.86 -18.08 -5.48
CA ALA A 247 -11.18 -18.03 -4.85
C ALA A 247 -12.31 -18.42 -5.85
N ALA A 248 -12.21 -18.00 -7.10
CA ALA A 248 -13.17 -18.36 -8.16
C ALA A 248 -13.10 -19.87 -8.48
N THR A 249 -11.90 -20.42 -8.67
CA THR A 249 -11.69 -21.85 -8.93
C THR A 249 -12.21 -22.72 -7.77
N TRP A 250 -11.97 -22.26 -6.52
CA TRP A 250 -12.49 -22.94 -5.35
C TRP A 250 -14.02 -22.96 -5.29
N ARG A 251 -14.67 -21.83 -5.61
CA ARG A 251 -16.14 -21.71 -5.65
C ARG A 251 -16.72 -22.57 -6.78
N LEU A 252 -16.13 -22.54 -7.97
CA LEU A 252 -16.57 -23.34 -9.12
C LEU A 252 -16.45 -24.83 -8.83
N GLY A 253 -15.32 -25.27 -8.29
CA GLY A 253 -15.14 -26.67 -7.90
C GLY A 253 -16.09 -27.15 -6.78
N ARG A 254 -16.63 -26.23 -5.95
CA ARG A 254 -17.72 -26.56 -5.02
C ARG A 254 -19.07 -26.72 -5.71
N ARG A 255 -19.37 -25.89 -6.72
CA ARG A 255 -20.63 -25.96 -7.50
C ARG A 255 -20.70 -27.20 -8.39
N LEU A 256 -19.57 -27.64 -8.93
CA LEU A 256 -19.45 -28.83 -9.77
C LEU A 256 -19.45 -30.15 -8.98
N ARG A 257 -19.64 -30.14 -7.67
CA ARG A 257 -19.96 -31.33 -6.90
C ARG A 257 -21.36 -31.78 -7.31
N LEU A 258 -21.45 -32.85 -8.11
CA LEU A 258 -22.70 -33.48 -8.49
C LEU A 258 -23.58 -33.75 -7.26
N PRO A 259 -24.89 -33.47 -7.31
CA PRO A 259 -25.79 -33.82 -6.24
C PRO A 259 -25.63 -35.31 -5.95
N ARG A 260 -25.53 -35.68 -4.67
CA ARG A 260 -25.58 -37.08 -4.23
C ARG A 260 -26.93 -37.65 -4.65
N GLY A 261 -26.96 -38.32 -5.77
CA GLY A 261 -28.10 -39.16 -6.13
C GLY A 261 -28.33 -40.20 -5.01
N ARG A 262 -29.58 -40.39 -4.62
CA ARG A 262 -30.04 -41.37 -3.60
C ARG A 262 -29.81 -42.84 -4.03
N GLY A 263 -28.83 -43.14 -4.83
CA GLY A 263 -28.45 -44.49 -5.25
C GLY A 263 -27.24 -45.00 -4.47
N LYS A 264 -27.47 -45.96 -3.56
CA LYS A 264 -26.42 -46.78 -2.95
C LYS A 264 -25.78 -47.66 -4.05
N ILE A 265 -24.75 -47.17 -4.75
CA ILE A 265 -23.86 -48.06 -5.53
C ILE A 265 -22.45 -47.45 -5.52
N ALA A 266 -21.50 -48.27 -5.17
CA ALA A 266 -20.05 -48.18 -5.22
C ALA A 266 -19.46 -47.15 -6.18
N GLY A 267 -19.08 -45.94 -5.67
CA GLY A 267 -18.45 -44.89 -6.45
C GLY A 267 -17.87 -43.78 -5.57
N LEU A 268 -17.51 -44.07 -4.34
CA LEU A 268 -17.07 -43.10 -3.30
C LEU A 268 -15.81 -42.30 -3.66
N GLY A 269 -15.07 -42.63 -4.72
CA GLY A 269 -13.85 -41.94 -5.15
C GLY A 269 -14.03 -40.94 -6.30
N ARG A 270 -14.88 -41.21 -7.27
CA ARG A 270 -14.93 -40.48 -8.57
C ARG A 270 -15.38 -39.02 -8.45
N GLY A 271 -16.36 -38.69 -7.62
CA GLY A 271 -16.85 -37.30 -7.49
C GLY A 271 -15.89 -36.37 -6.79
N ARG A 272 -15.08 -36.91 -5.85
CA ARG A 272 -14.07 -36.13 -5.12
C ARG A 272 -12.81 -35.89 -5.95
N THR A 273 -12.36 -36.92 -6.67
CA THR A 273 -11.21 -36.86 -7.59
C THR A 273 -11.53 -35.95 -8.80
N PHE A 274 -12.73 -36.02 -9.38
CA PHE A 274 -13.18 -35.14 -10.45
C PHE A 274 -13.17 -33.66 -10.00
N SER A 275 -13.70 -33.33 -8.81
CA SER A 275 -13.69 -31.97 -8.27
C SER A 275 -12.26 -31.45 -7.99
N ILE A 276 -11.33 -32.32 -7.58
CA ILE A 276 -9.92 -31.96 -7.39
C ILE A 276 -9.25 -31.74 -8.73
N GLY A 277 -9.47 -32.63 -9.72
CA GLY A 277 -8.92 -32.49 -11.06
C GLY A 277 -9.33 -31.19 -11.74
N VAL A 278 -10.62 -30.82 -11.67
CA VAL A 278 -11.10 -29.54 -12.21
C VAL A 278 -10.46 -28.35 -11.52
N ARG A 279 -10.26 -28.39 -10.20
CA ARG A 279 -9.58 -27.30 -9.47
C ARG A 279 -8.12 -27.15 -9.86
N LEU A 280 -7.42 -28.28 -10.00
CA LEU A 280 -6.04 -28.29 -10.47
C LEU A 280 -5.93 -27.75 -11.89
N ALA A 281 -6.81 -28.20 -12.81
CA ALA A 281 -6.84 -27.69 -14.17
C ALA A 281 -7.09 -26.16 -14.21
N LEU A 282 -8.06 -25.65 -13.45
CA LEU A 282 -8.32 -24.22 -13.35
C LEU A 282 -7.17 -23.45 -12.71
N LEU A 283 -6.48 -24.04 -11.73
CA LEU A 283 -5.28 -23.44 -11.14
C LEU A 283 -4.15 -23.35 -12.17
N VAL A 284 -3.93 -24.42 -12.95
CA VAL A 284 -2.94 -24.44 -14.04
C VAL A 284 -3.25 -23.37 -15.09
N VAL A 285 -4.52 -23.24 -15.49
CA VAL A 285 -4.95 -22.18 -16.42
C VAL A 285 -4.69 -20.80 -15.82
N LEU A 286 -5.02 -20.59 -14.54
CA LEU A 286 -4.75 -19.32 -13.87
C LEU A 286 -3.26 -18.99 -13.85
N VAL A 287 -2.43 -19.96 -13.47
CA VAL A 287 -0.95 -19.79 -13.48
C VAL A 287 -0.47 -19.50 -14.91
N GLY A 288 -0.98 -20.22 -15.91
CA GLY A 288 -0.66 -19.98 -17.32
C GLY A 288 -1.03 -18.57 -17.77
N VAL A 289 -2.20 -18.06 -17.39
CA VAL A 289 -2.63 -16.67 -17.68
C VAL A 289 -1.74 -15.67 -16.99
N LEU A 290 -1.37 -15.88 -15.73
CA LEU A 290 -0.49 -14.98 -14.98
C LEU A 290 0.92 -14.97 -15.57
N VAL A 291 1.51 -16.15 -15.84
CA VAL A 291 2.83 -16.27 -16.49
C VAL A 291 2.81 -15.69 -17.88
N GLY A 292 1.76 -16.00 -18.68
CA GLY A 292 1.57 -15.42 -20.01
C GLY A 292 1.43 -13.90 -19.98
N GLY A 293 0.72 -13.36 -18.99
CA GLY A 293 0.60 -11.92 -18.75
C GLY A 293 1.95 -11.28 -18.45
N VAL A 294 2.75 -11.88 -17.56
CA VAL A 294 4.12 -11.39 -17.26
C VAL A 294 5.04 -11.52 -18.49
N TYR A 295 4.90 -12.60 -19.27
CA TYR A 295 5.66 -12.78 -20.50
C TYR A 295 5.32 -11.73 -21.55
N LEU A 296 4.03 -11.43 -21.75
CA LEU A 296 3.58 -10.37 -22.65
C LEU A 296 4.08 -8.98 -22.19
N LEU A 297 4.02 -8.71 -20.89
CA LEU A 297 4.59 -7.47 -20.32
C LEU A 297 6.09 -7.38 -20.57
N GLY A 298 6.81 -8.51 -20.55
CA GLY A 298 8.24 -8.57 -20.88
C GLY A 298 8.55 -8.15 -22.32
N ARG A 299 7.60 -8.24 -23.25
CA ARG A 299 7.77 -7.70 -24.61
C ARG A 299 7.78 -6.17 -24.66
N PHE A 300 7.13 -5.52 -23.69
CA PHE A 300 7.07 -4.07 -23.57
C PHE A 300 8.10 -3.49 -22.61
N ASP A 301 8.59 -4.29 -21.65
CA ASP A 301 9.65 -3.90 -20.70
C ASP A 301 10.78 -4.96 -20.68
N PRO A 302 11.97 -4.62 -21.21
CA PRO A 302 13.13 -5.52 -21.20
C PRO A 302 13.53 -6.00 -19.80
N ARG A 303 13.22 -5.23 -18.76
CA ARG A 303 13.52 -5.59 -17.36
C ARG A 303 12.64 -6.74 -16.88
N VAL A 304 11.37 -6.80 -17.35
CA VAL A 304 10.44 -7.91 -17.07
C VAL A 304 10.84 -9.13 -17.90
N ALA A 305 11.26 -8.93 -19.16
CA ALA A 305 11.74 -10.01 -20.04
C ALA A 305 12.90 -10.80 -19.42
N ARG A 306 13.78 -10.13 -18.69
CA ARG A 306 14.93 -10.77 -18.02
C ARG A 306 14.53 -11.88 -17.04
N VAL A 307 13.34 -11.82 -16.43
CA VAL A 307 12.85 -12.89 -15.54
C VAL A 307 12.80 -14.24 -16.25
N PHE A 308 12.57 -14.28 -17.57
CA PHE A 308 12.47 -15.50 -18.37
C PHE A 308 13.77 -15.90 -19.04
N THR A 309 14.72 -14.98 -19.20
CA THR A 309 15.97 -15.20 -19.95
C THR A 309 17.17 -15.43 -19.05
N VAL A 310 17.13 -14.94 -17.81
CA VAL A 310 18.22 -15.07 -16.85
C VAL A 310 18.27 -16.48 -16.27
N ARG A 311 19.43 -17.11 -16.40
CA ARG A 311 19.72 -18.40 -15.74
C ARG A 311 20.50 -18.14 -14.46
N PRO A 312 20.12 -18.77 -13.32
CA PRO A 312 20.92 -18.68 -12.11
C PRO A 312 22.32 -19.24 -12.36
N VAL A 313 23.36 -18.47 -12.07
CA VAL A 313 24.73 -18.95 -12.12
C VAL A 313 24.99 -19.71 -10.82
N LEU A 314 24.60 -20.99 -10.80
CA LEU A 314 24.75 -21.87 -9.64
C LEU A 314 26.18 -22.20 -9.30
N SER A 315 27.11 -22.05 -10.28
CA SER A 315 28.54 -22.33 -10.12
C SER A 315 29.30 -21.31 -9.26
N ALA A 316 28.76 -20.13 -9.04
CA ALA A 316 29.42 -19.04 -8.31
C ALA A 316 29.20 -19.07 -6.79
N GLY A 317 28.67 -20.09 -6.20
CA GLY A 317 28.43 -20.27 -4.75
C GLY A 317 28.22 -18.99 -3.88
N GLY A 318 27.44 -19.04 -2.83
CA GLY A 318 27.32 -17.96 -1.85
C GLY A 318 26.81 -16.63 -2.40
N TRP A 319 27.34 -15.51 -1.90
CA TRP A 319 26.92 -14.15 -2.27
C TRP A 319 27.22 -13.78 -3.73
N GLY A 320 28.24 -14.43 -4.36
CA GLY A 320 28.53 -14.20 -5.78
C GLY A 320 27.40 -14.64 -6.70
N ALA A 321 26.77 -15.80 -6.43
CA ALA A 321 25.61 -16.27 -7.18
C ALA A 321 24.40 -15.35 -6.98
N VAL A 322 24.13 -14.92 -5.74
CA VAL A 322 23.05 -13.96 -5.42
C VAL A 322 23.25 -12.66 -6.17
N TYR A 323 24.45 -12.09 -6.14
CA TYR A 323 24.77 -10.85 -6.85
C TYR A 323 24.58 -11.00 -8.36
N SER A 324 25.20 -12.03 -8.96
CA SER A 324 25.12 -12.25 -10.42
C SER A 324 23.66 -12.35 -10.88
N TYR A 325 22.86 -13.17 -10.20
CA TYR A 325 21.44 -13.34 -10.55
C TYR A 325 20.64 -12.07 -10.36
N THR A 326 20.72 -11.43 -9.19
CA THR A 326 19.94 -10.23 -8.86
C THR A 326 20.37 -9.01 -9.68
N ASN A 327 21.65 -8.90 -10.04
CA ASN A 327 22.16 -7.83 -10.90
C ASN A 327 21.64 -7.98 -12.34
N GLN A 328 21.62 -9.19 -12.88
CA GLN A 328 21.02 -9.45 -14.19
C GLN A 328 19.52 -9.11 -14.23
N LEU A 329 18.83 -9.30 -13.12
CA LEU A 329 17.41 -8.87 -12.96
C LEU A 329 17.27 -7.37 -12.67
N ALA A 330 18.36 -6.61 -12.56
CA ALA A 330 18.37 -5.23 -12.08
C ALA A 330 17.66 -5.05 -10.73
N TYR A 331 17.96 -5.97 -9.80
CA TYR A 331 17.35 -6.02 -8.44
C TYR A 331 18.41 -6.07 -7.32
N ALA A 332 19.71 -6.09 -7.68
CA ALA A 332 20.81 -6.26 -6.73
C ALA A 332 20.83 -5.17 -5.64
N GLU A 333 20.54 -3.91 -6.00
CA GLU A 333 20.44 -2.80 -5.05
C GLU A 333 19.36 -3.04 -3.98
N ARG A 334 18.19 -3.56 -4.37
CA ARG A 334 17.12 -3.90 -3.44
C ARG A 334 17.55 -5.01 -2.48
N VAL A 335 18.13 -6.07 -3.00
CA VAL A 335 18.62 -7.19 -2.19
C VAL A 335 19.70 -6.73 -1.22
N MET A 336 20.62 -5.87 -1.67
CA MET A 336 21.63 -5.26 -0.82
C MET A 336 21.02 -4.50 0.37
N TYR A 337 20.01 -3.66 0.12
CA TYR A 337 19.30 -2.93 1.16
C TYR A 337 18.56 -3.86 2.15
N TRP A 338 17.93 -4.92 1.64
CA TRP A 338 17.24 -5.90 2.50
C TRP A 338 18.23 -6.67 3.37
N VAL A 339 19.32 -7.14 2.79
CA VAL A 339 20.37 -7.88 3.53
C VAL A 339 20.99 -6.99 4.59
N SER A 340 21.32 -5.73 4.26
CA SER A 340 21.85 -4.77 5.22
C SER A 340 20.89 -4.50 6.36
N GLY A 341 19.59 -4.33 6.06
CA GLY A 341 18.56 -4.14 7.07
C GLY A 341 18.36 -5.38 7.95
N LEU A 342 18.36 -6.59 7.38
CA LEU A 342 18.25 -7.84 8.15
C LEU A 342 19.48 -8.07 9.03
N LYS A 343 20.66 -7.67 8.59
CA LYS A 343 21.86 -7.73 9.41
C LYS A 343 21.79 -6.70 10.56
N ALA A 344 21.26 -5.49 10.32
CA ALA A 344 20.98 -4.52 11.39
C ALA A 344 19.99 -5.09 12.41
N PHE A 345 18.93 -5.78 11.94
CA PHE A 345 17.98 -6.50 12.82
C PHE A 345 18.69 -7.57 13.65
N SER A 346 19.58 -8.37 13.08
CA SER A 346 20.28 -9.45 13.82
C SER A 346 21.18 -8.92 14.96
N LEU A 347 21.64 -7.67 14.86
CA LEU A 347 22.39 -7.01 15.92
C LEU A 347 21.49 -6.53 17.09
N HIS A 348 20.25 -6.11 16.79
CA HIS A 348 19.31 -5.56 17.76
C HIS A 348 17.91 -6.16 17.58
N PRO A 349 17.69 -7.48 17.83
CA PRO A 349 16.48 -8.19 17.41
C PRO A 349 15.22 -7.82 18.20
N LEU A 350 15.33 -7.38 19.45
CA LEU A 350 14.15 -7.15 20.30
C LEU A 350 13.46 -5.82 20.03
N LEU A 351 14.20 -4.70 20.08
CA LEU A 351 13.66 -3.35 19.93
C LEU A 351 14.13 -2.67 18.63
N GLY A 352 15.07 -3.26 17.89
CA GLY A 352 15.67 -2.63 16.73
C GLY A 352 16.57 -1.45 17.12
N VAL A 353 16.94 -0.63 16.11
CA VAL A 353 17.85 0.50 16.26
C VAL A 353 17.13 1.86 16.34
N GLY A 354 15.81 1.87 16.50
CA GLY A 354 14.97 3.07 16.47
C GLY A 354 14.57 3.48 15.05
N LEU A 355 13.40 4.12 14.95
CA LEU A 355 12.86 4.55 13.65
C LEU A 355 13.80 5.50 12.91
N GLY A 356 14.05 5.20 11.64
CA GLY A 356 14.91 5.98 10.76
C GLY A 356 16.41 5.71 10.90
N ASN A 357 16.82 4.84 11.82
CA ASN A 357 18.24 4.69 12.20
C ASN A 357 18.93 3.47 11.57
N ALA A 358 18.23 2.59 10.88
CA ALA A 358 18.84 1.41 10.24
C ALA A 358 20.04 1.78 9.35
N GLY A 359 19.98 2.92 8.67
CA GLY A 359 21.03 3.40 7.78
C GLY A 359 22.38 3.69 8.44
N PHE A 360 22.43 3.98 9.75
CA PHE A 360 23.70 4.17 10.48
C PHE A 360 24.53 2.89 10.53
N LEU A 361 23.87 1.74 10.50
CA LEU A 361 24.54 0.43 10.50
C LEU A 361 24.89 -0.05 9.10
N PHE A 362 24.47 0.61 8.02
CA PHE A 362 24.64 0.09 6.66
C PHE A 362 26.10 -0.10 6.29
N ARG A 363 26.98 0.84 6.66
CA ARG A 363 28.42 0.73 6.37
C ARG A 363 29.03 -0.58 6.88
N GLN A 364 28.65 -1.04 8.05
CA GLN A 364 29.15 -2.30 8.66
C GLN A 364 28.28 -3.52 8.32
N SER A 365 27.09 -3.29 7.76
CA SER A 365 26.10 -4.33 7.43
C SER A 365 26.05 -4.65 5.95
N LEU A 366 26.75 -3.90 5.11
CA LEU A 366 26.78 -4.13 3.67
C LEU A 366 27.33 -5.51 3.33
N PRO A 367 26.65 -6.27 2.45
CA PRO A 367 27.25 -7.44 1.83
C PRO A 367 28.40 -6.99 0.88
N VAL A 368 29.40 -7.85 0.68
CA VAL A 368 30.60 -7.53 -0.11
C VAL A 368 30.24 -6.95 -1.49
N PHE A 369 29.26 -7.53 -2.18
CA PHE A 369 28.82 -7.03 -3.49
C PHE A 369 28.16 -5.64 -3.44
N GLY A 370 27.69 -5.20 -2.28
CA GLY A 370 27.03 -3.90 -2.11
C GLY A 370 27.98 -2.73 -2.38
N TYR A 371 29.27 -2.90 -2.11
CA TYR A 371 30.28 -1.87 -2.38
C TYR A 371 30.53 -1.63 -3.88
N ALA A 372 30.17 -2.58 -4.74
CA ALA A 372 30.30 -2.46 -6.20
C ALA A 372 29.05 -1.88 -6.87
N LEU A 373 27.97 -1.66 -6.13
CA LEU A 373 26.72 -1.17 -6.70
C LEU A 373 26.74 0.37 -6.88
N PRO A 374 26.31 0.89 -8.05
CA PRO A 374 26.37 2.31 -8.38
C PRO A 374 25.72 3.22 -7.34
N GLU A 375 24.52 2.88 -6.87
CA GLU A 375 23.78 3.68 -5.88
C GLU A 375 24.56 3.79 -4.56
N MET A 376 25.17 2.69 -4.10
CA MET A 376 25.92 2.70 -2.86
C MET A 376 27.26 3.43 -3.00
N ILE A 377 27.93 3.31 -4.14
CA ILE A 377 29.15 4.07 -4.43
C ILE A 377 28.86 5.58 -4.35
N VAL A 378 27.75 6.02 -4.96
CA VAL A 378 27.34 7.43 -4.95
C VAL A 378 27.01 7.90 -3.52
N ILE A 379 26.32 7.10 -2.72
CA ILE A 379 25.99 7.41 -1.32
C ILE A 379 27.26 7.47 -0.45
N LEU A 380 28.16 6.49 -0.57
CA LEU A 380 29.39 6.45 0.22
C LEU A 380 30.36 7.61 -0.11
N ASN A 381 30.27 8.16 -1.33
CA ASN A 381 31.03 9.34 -1.77
C ASN A 381 30.35 10.67 -1.39
N GLY A 382 29.37 10.66 -0.48
CA GLY A 382 28.80 11.86 0.10
C GLY A 382 27.64 12.49 -0.67
N ALA A 383 27.07 11.79 -1.66
CA ALA A 383 25.87 12.31 -2.33
C ALA A 383 24.68 12.39 -1.35
N PRO A 384 23.75 13.34 -1.58
CA PRO A 384 22.58 13.51 -0.73
C PRO A 384 21.68 12.25 -0.80
N GLY A 385 21.44 11.66 0.37
CA GLY A 385 20.61 10.48 0.52
C GLY A 385 21.07 9.63 1.70
N PHE A 386 20.18 9.40 2.66
CA PHE A 386 20.50 8.53 3.79
C PHE A 386 19.92 7.15 3.50
N PRO A 387 20.74 6.06 3.52
CA PRO A 387 20.26 4.74 3.20
C PRO A 387 19.21 4.25 4.18
N ASN A 388 18.24 3.52 3.67
CA ASN A 388 17.20 2.85 4.43
C ASN A 388 16.94 1.45 3.84
N PRO A 389 16.24 0.55 4.51
CA PRO A 389 16.00 -0.81 4.02
C PRO A 389 15.19 -0.92 2.73
N LYS A 390 14.54 0.16 2.25
CA LYS A 390 13.68 0.19 1.05
C LYS A 390 12.65 -0.95 1.01
N SER A 391 12.24 -1.43 2.18
CA SER A 391 11.20 -2.41 2.43
C SER A 391 10.56 -2.13 3.78
N LEU A 392 9.24 -2.00 3.81
CA LEU A 392 8.50 -1.80 5.06
C LEU A 392 8.76 -2.94 6.06
N TRP A 393 8.77 -4.18 5.55
CA TRP A 393 8.93 -5.36 6.41
C TRP A 393 10.32 -5.42 7.05
N VAL A 394 11.36 -5.22 6.25
CA VAL A 394 12.75 -5.20 6.74
C VAL A 394 12.99 -3.98 7.62
N ARG A 395 12.39 -2.83 7.29
CA ARG A 395 12.46 -1.62 8.09
C ARG A 395 11.85 -1.81 9.47
N LEU A 396 10.64 -2.40 9.54
CA LEU A 396 10.00 -2.70 10.83
C LEU A 396 10.89 -3.59 11.69
N LEU A 397 11.45 -4.68 11.12
CA LEU A 397 12.36 -5.56 11.84
C LEU A 397 13.62 -4.82 12.30
N ALA A 398 14.29 -4.09 11.41
CA ALA A 398 15.55 -3.40 11.73
C ALA A 398 15.37 -2.26 12.72
N GLU A 399 14.29 -1.48 12.60
CA GLU A 399 14.09 -0.23 13.34
C GLU A 399 13.25 -0.39 14.61
N THR A 400 12.35 -1.40 14.68
CA THR A 400 11.46 -1.62 15.84
C THR A 400 11.54 -3.04 16.40
N GLY A 401 12.45 -3.85 15.87
CA GLY A 401 12.65 -5.23 16.30
C GLY A 401 11.45 -6.14 16.06
N VAL A 402 11.52 -7.35 16.62
CA VAL A 402 10.44 -8.32 16.54
C VAL A 402 9.16 -7.81 17.21
N GLY A 403 9.29 -7.05 18.30
CA GLY A 403 8.14 -6.50 19.04
C GLY A 403 7.30 -5.57 18.20
N GLY A 404 7.92 -4.56 17.57
CA GLY A 404 7.21 -3.62 16.69
C GLY A 404 6.68 -4.29 15.43
N PHE A 405 7.45 -5.18 14.81
CA PHE A 405 7.01 -5.96 13.65
C PHE A 405 5.74 -6.77 13.94
N LEU A 406 5.71 -7.49 15.07
CA LEU A 406 4.55 -8.30 15.46
C LEU A 406 3.33 -7.42 15.74
N LEU A 407 3.47 -6.33 16.51
CA LEU A 407 2.35 -5.43 16.82
C LEU A 407 1.76 -4.78 15.58
N PHE A 408 2.59 -4.34 14.65
CA PHE A 408 2.14 -3.79 13.37
C PHE A 408 1.42 -4.85 12.52
N THR A 409 1.96 -6.07 12.48
CA THR A 409 1.35 -7.19 11.75
C THR A 409 0.03 -7.63 12.38
N ILE A 410 -0.06 -7.71 13.72
CA ILE A 410 -1.30 -7.99 14.45
C ILE A 410 -2.36 -6.93 14.13
N TRP A 411 -1.98 -5.66 14.09
CA TRP A 411 -2.88 -4.57 13.70
C TRP A 411 -3.41 -4.75 12.26
N LEU A 412 -2.52 -5.01 11.29
CA LEU A 412 -2.92 -5.28 9.91
C LEU A 412 -3.84 -6.49 9.80
N PHE A 413 -3.51 -7.57 10.52
CA PHE A 413 -4.33 -8.79 10.54
C PHE A 413 -5.72 -8.53 11.14
N GLY A 414 -5.80 -7.76 12.23
CA GLY A 414 -7.06 -7.37 12.86
C GLY A 414 -7.96 -6.61 11.90
N ILE A 415 -7.42 -5.61 11.17
CA ILE A 415 -8.17 -4.88 10.14
C ILE A 415 -8.52 -5.82 8.97
N GLY A 416 -7.64 -6.75 8.60
CA GLY A 416 -7.92 -7.77 7.59
C GLY A 416 -9.11 -8.67 7.98
N LEU A 417 -9.19 -9.08 9.23
CA LEU A 417 -10.33 -9.83 9.75
C LEU A 417 -11.62 -8.99 9.73
N ALA A 418 -11.53 -7.71 10.07
CA ALA A 418 -12.65 -6.78 9.97
C ALA A 418 -13.11 -6.60 8.51
N ALA A 419 -12.18 -6.42 7.58
CA ALA A 419 -12.46 -6.35 6.15
C ALA A 419 -13.12 -7.64 5.62
N TYR A 420 -12.66 -8.81 6.07
CA TYR A 420 -13.26 -10.10 5.73
C TYR A 420 -14.70 -10.18 6.21
N ARG A 421 -14.97 -9.79 7.46
CA ARG A 421 -16.34 -9.78 8.02
C ARG A 421 -17.24 -8.84 7.25
N LEU A 422 -16.78 -7.62 6.94
CA LEU A 422 -17.51 -6.65 6.11
C LEU A 422 -17.83 -7.20 4.72
N SER A 423 -16.86 -7.86 4.07
CA SER A 423 -17.05 -8.43 2.73
C SER A 423 -18.13 -9.51 2.66
N ARG A 424 -18.46 -10.11 3.81
CA ARG A 424 -19.51 -11.11 4.00
C ARG A 424 -20.81 -10.56 4.57
N GLY A 425 -20.84 -9.29 4.95
CA GLY A 425 -21.98 -8.63 5.57
C GLY A 425 -23.19 -8.50 4.64
N ARG A 426 -24.35 -8.13 5.22
CA ARG A 426 -25.60 -7.94 4.47
C ARG A 426 -25.65 -6.63 3.70
N ALA A 427 -25.08 -5.56 4.24
CA ALA A 427 -25.07 -4.24 3.62
C ALA A 427 -24.18 -4.23 2.35
N SER A 428 -24.79 -3.99 1.21
CA SER A 428 -24.12 -4.14 -0.11
C SER A 428 -22.90 -3.23 -0.26
N PHE A 429 -22.99 -2.00 0.24
CA PHE A 429 -21.89 -1.04 0.12
C PHE A 429 -20.75 -1.30 1.12
N LEU A 430 -21.05 -1.75 2.32
CA LEU A 430 -20.02 -2.15 3.27
C LEU A 430 -19.22 -3.35 2.75
N ARG A 431 -19.84 -4.23 1.92
CA ARG A 431 -19.12 -5.29 1.23
C ARG A 431 -18.06 -4.76 0.25
N VAL A 432 -18.34 -3.62 -0.41
CA VAL A 432 -17.35 -2.95 -1.28
C VAL A 432 -16.10 -2.60 -0.47
N VAL A 433 -16.28 -1.93 0.66
CA VAL A 433 -15.18 -1.49 1.52
C VAL A 433 -14.43 -2.70 2.10
N GLY A 434 -15.15 -3.74 2.52
CA GLY A 434 -14.54 -4.98 3.01
C GLY A 434 -13.70 -5.68 1.94
N ALA A 435 -14.24 -5.85 0.72
CA ALA A 435 -13.50 -6.44 -0.39
C ALA A 435 -12.29 -5.60 -0.79
N ALA A 436 -12.45 -4.28 -0.87
CA ALA A 436 -11.36 -3.35 -1.16
C ALA A 436 -10.24 -3.44 -0.13
N GLY A 437 -10.58 -3.49 1.17
CA GLY A 437 -9.60 -3.67 2.24
C GLY A 437 -8.78 -4.95 2.11
N LEU A 438 -9.43 -6.08 1.77
CA LEU A 438 -8.73 -7.35 1.54
C LEU A 438 -7.78 -7.28 0.33
N PHE A 439 -8.21 -6.66 -0.77
CA PHE A 439 -7.36 -6.51 -1.96
C PHE A 439 -6.19 -5.57 -1.69
N ALA A 440 -6.43 -4.48 -0.98
CA ALA A 440 -5.39 -3.53 -0.59
C ALA A 440 -4.35 -4.18 0.33
N LEU A 441 -4.77 -4.97 1.32
CA LEU A 441 -3.85 -5.71 2.19
C LEU A 441 -3.05 -6.76 1.41
N ALA A 442 -3.69 -7.48 0.48
CA ALA A 442 -2.99 -8.43 -0.39
C ALA A 442 -1.93 -7.73 -1.26
N ALA A 443 -2.26 -6.59 -1.86
CA ALA A 443 -1.31 -5.77 -2.61
C ALA A 443 -0.18 -5.24 -1.71
N GLN A 444 -0.51 -4.79 -0.50
CA GLN A 444 0.45 -4.23 0.46
C GLN A 444 1.50 -5.25 0.92
N VAL A 445 1.15 -6.53 1.01
CA VAL A 445 2.14 -7.59 1.31
C VAL A 445 3.28 -7.55 0.29
N THR A 446 2.96 -7.38 -0.98
CA THR A 446 3.95 -7.30 -2.07
C THR A 446 4.62 -5.92 -2.13
N GLU A 447 3.83 -4.83 -2.06
CA GLU A 447 4.33 -3.45 -2.10
C GLU A 447 5.29 -3.14 -0.94
N GLY A 448 5.06 -3.73 0.24
CA GLY A 448 5.92 -3.57 1.41
C GLY A 448 7.37 -4.04 1.22
N PHE A 449 7.67 -4.78 0.15
CA PHE A 449 9.04 -5.08 -0.26
C PHE A 449 9.71 -3.99 -1.10
N SER A 450 8.99 -2.92 -1.43
CA SER A 450 9.51 -1.83 -2.28
C SER A 450 9.35 -0.45 -1.66
N LEU A 451 8.30 -0.21 -0.89
CA LEU A 451 8.01 1.07 -0.26
C LEU A 451 7.98 0.91 1.26
N ASP A 452 8.61 1.85 1.95
CA ASP A 452 8.80 1.81 3.40
C ASP A 452 8.37 3.10 4.14
N SER A 453 7.83 4.09 3.42
CA SER A 453 7.43 5.35 4.03
C SER A 453 6.09 5.26 4.75
N PHE A 454 6.07 5.64 6.03
CA PHE A 454 4.84 5.77 6.80
C PHE A 454 4.00 7.00 6.43
N ALA A 455 4.57 8.02 5.77
CA ALA A 455 3.84 9.23 5.42
C ALA A 455 3.00 9.11 4.14
N LEU A 456 3.07 7.99 3.42
CA LEU A 456 2.26 7.76 2.22
C LEU A 456 0.80 7.47 2.61
N PRO A 457 -0.19 8.25 2.12
CA PRO A 457 -1.56 8.23 2.65
C PRO A 457 -2.38 6.99 2.30
N GLN A 458 -2.10 6.33 1.17
CA GLN A 458 -3.01 5.37 0.56
C GLN A 458 -3.35 4.17 1.43
N LEU A 459 -2.35 3.57 2.10
CA LEU A 459 -2.57 2.45 3.01
C LEU A 459 -3.41 2.87 4.22
N TRP A 460 -3.02 3.97 4.87
CA TRP A 460 -3.67 4.47 6.06
C TRP A 460 -5.13 4.86 5.83
N ILE A 461 -5.41 5.55 4.71
CA ILE A 461 -6.77 5.90 4.31
C ILE A 461 -7.60 4.64 4.06
N MET A 462 -7.07 3.66 3.31
CA MET A 462 -7.80 2.41 3.06
C MET A 462 -8.15 1.69 4.35
N LEU A 463 -7.18 1.52 5.26
CA LEU A 463 -7.39 0.85 6.54
C LEU A 463 -8.34 1.64 7.45
N GLY A 464 -8.26 2.97 7.42
CA GLY A 464 -9.21 3.85 8.11
C GLY A 464 -10.64 3.69 7.60
N LEU A 465 -10.85 3.64 6.27
CA LEU A 465 -12.18 3.42 5.69
C LEU A 465 -12.76 2.04 6.04
N VAL A 466 -11.92 1.00 6.09
CA VAL A 466 -12.35 -0.34 6.57
C VAL A 466 -12.79 -0.26 8.04
N THR A 467 -12.01 0.44 8.85
CA THR A 467 -12.32 0.62 10.29
C THR A 467 -13.62 1.41 10.48
N ALA A 468 -13.84 2.50 9.72
CA ALA A 468 -15.10 3.23 9.69
C ALA A 468 -16.28 2.34 9.27
N GLY A 469 -16.11 1.54 8.22
CA GLY A 469 -17.11 0.57 7.78
C GLY A 469 -17.49 -0.43 8.87
N THR A 470 -16.52 -0.87 9.68
CA THR A 470 -16.75 -1.76 10.81
C THR A 470 -17.59 -1.09 11.89
N SER A 471 -17.28 0.16 12.24
CA SER A 471 -18.04 0.94 13.21
C SER A 471 -19.49 1.15 12.74
N ILE A 472 -19.69 1.48 11.46
CA ILE A 472 -21.03 1.63 10.87
C ILE A 472 -21.79 0.29 10.91
N SER A 473 -21.16 -0.83 10.55
CA SER A 473 -21.77 -2.15 10.59
C SER A 473 -22.22 -2.54 12.00
N SER A 474 -21.39 -2.25 13.00
CA SER A 474 -21.69 -2.52 14.41
C SER A 474 -22.86 -1.67 14.91
N ALA A 475 -22.96 -0.41 14.49
CA ALA A 475 -24.08 0.46 14.83
C ALA A 475 -25.40 -0.04 14.22
N LEU A 476 -25.38 -0.52 12.97
CA LEU A 476 -26.56 -1.09 12.29
C LEU A 476 -27.03 -2.43 12.90
N SER A 477 -26.15 -3.14 13.62
CA SER A 477 -26.44 -4.44 14.19
C SER A 477 -26.98 -4.36 15.62
N ARG A 478 -26.97 -3.18 16.26
CA ARG A 478 -27.56 -2.99 17.59
C ARG A 478 -29.08 -2.95 17.44
N PRO A 479 -29.83 -3.76 18.25
CA PRO A 479 -31.28 -3.58 18.34
C PRO A 479 -31.55 -2.13 18.71
N ALA A 480 -32.58 -1.52 18.12
CA ALA A 480 -33.16 -0.29 18.64
C ALA A 480 -33.73 -0.62 20.04
N ASP A 481 -32.89 -0.52 21.07
CA ASP A 481 -33.39 -0.57 22.43
C ASP A 481 -34.40 0.59 22.54
N GLY A 482 -35.69 0.22 22.72
CA GLY A 482 -36.81 1.13 22.76
C GLY A 482 -36.76 2.06 23.98
N LYS A 483 -35.83 3.00 23.92
CA LYS A 483 -35.87 4.23 24.70
C LYS A 483 -35.92 5.39 23.69
N ASP A 484 -37.16 5.76 23.37
CA ASP A 484 -37.46 7.08 22.82
C ASP A 484 -36.82 8.14 23.74
N TYR A 485 -35.67 8.65 23.30
CA TYR A 485 -35.12 9.86 23.85
C TYR A 485 -35.94 11.02 23.19
N THR A 486 -37.12 11.26 23.71
CA THR A 486 -37.82 12.53 23.50
C THR A 486 -36.99 13.60 24.19
N PRO A 487 -36.39 14.57 23.47
CA PRO A 487 -35.81 15.72 24.12
C PRO A 487 -36.99 16.52 24.71
N SER A 488 -37.09 16.56 26.05
CA SER A 488 -37.97 17.49 26.76
C SER A 488 -37.45 18.92 26.48
N PHE A 489 -38.05 19.56 25.52
CA PHE A 489 -38.02 21.03 25.43
C PHE A 489 -38.81 21.58 26.61
N HIS A 490 -38.12 22.09 27.61
CA HIS A 490 -38.69 23.06 28.53
C HIS A 490 -38.50 24.46 27.95
N PRO A 491 -39.55 25.19 27.60
CA PRO A 491 -39.44 26.60 27.33
C PRO A 491 -39.41 27.38 28.66
N SER A 492 -38.39 28.14 28.89
CA SER A 492 -38.39 29.29 29.81
C SER A 492 -37.57 30.40 29.20
#